data_d699ddebbb86d70e171cdeb3c34d014a
#
_entry.id   d699ddebbb86d70e171cdeb3c34d014a
#
_cell.length_a   1.000
_cell.length_b   1.000
_cell.length_c   1.000
_cell.angle_alpha   90.00
_cell.angle_beta   90.00
_cell.angle_gamma   90.00
#
_symmetry.space_group_name_H-M   'P 1'
#
loop_
_entity.id
_entity.type
_entity.pdbx_description
1 polymer ?
#
loop_
_entity_poly.entity_id
_entity_poly.type
_entity_poly.pdbx_seq_one_letter_code
_entity_poly.pdbx_strand_id
1 'polypeptide(L)'
;MSRWALRTGAGVLGAVLAVSLGGLVLPEPVHSPVGGPAPPAATATPSPHEQRSAVPEKPLHGLTIALDPGHQLGVHNFPAQADRLVPAGGFEKPCQTTGTETDSGVPEATVVWRIVRAAQARLTRLGATVRLTRTSNSEHRWGPCVDVRGRFGGRVGARLTVSVHADGAGPGEHGFHVIVPARTSVPHGRRTARPSLRLAKALRAGLGQEGFARSSYIGDGTALSIRTDLATLNLSVVPVAMIEIGNMRNAHDAAVMTSRSGRARYAEAIVTGIRRFLRR
;
A
#
# COMPACT_ATOMS: atom_id res chain seq x y z
N MET A 1 -53.52 3.40 -7.59
CA MET A 1 -54.47 2.37 -7.07
C MET A 1 -53.69 1.07 -6.92
N SER A 2 -53.83 0.48 -5.81
CA SER A 2 -53.47 -0.84 -5.29
C SER A 2 -52.37 -0.85 -4.23
N ARG A 3 -52.91 -0.93 -3.01
CA ARG A 3 -52.26 -1.27 -1.74
C ARG A 3 -52.02 -2.78 -1.66
N TRP A 4 -51.07 -3.17 -0.80
CA TRP A 4 -51.02 -4.40 0.02
C TRP A 4 -49.62 -4.43 0.65
N ALA A 5 -49.38 -4.52 1.89
CA ALA A 5 -49.98 -4.93 3.17
C ALA A 5 -48.81 -5.51 3.98
N LEU A 6 -48.68 -5.03 5.21
CA LEU A 6 -47.75 -5.49 6.27
C LEU A 6 -47.94 -6.99 6.59
N ARG A 7 -46.87 -7.65 6.98
CA ARG A 7 -46.94 -8.77 7.93
C ARG A 7 -45.83 -8.67 8.97
N THR A 8 -46.28 -8.47 10.19
CA THR A 8 -45.57 -8.63 11.46
C THR A 8 -45.50 -10.12 11.81
N GLY A 9 -44.39 -10.57 12.38
CA GLY A 9 -44.24 -11.87 12.99
C GLY A 9 -43.27 -11.81 14.17
N ALA A 10 -43.82 -11.80 15.38
CA ALA A 10 -43.10 -11.93 16.64
C ALA A 10 -43.02 -13.42 17.06
N GLY A 11 -41.99 -13.77 17.78
CA GLY A 11 -41.81 -15.11 18.40
C GLY A 11 -40.50 -15.11 19.21
N VAL A 12 -40.53 -14.80 20.44
CA VAL A 12 -40.67 -15.52 21.70
C VAL A 12 -39.46 -16.33 22.13
N LEU A 13 -38.91 -15.90 23.28
CA LEU A 13 -37.96 -16.41 24.27
C LEU A 13 -37.83 -17.92 24.42
N GLY A 14 -36.59 -18.34 24.80
CA GLY A 14 -36.29 -19.59 25.45
C GLY A 14 -34.95 -19.54 26.17
N ALA A 15 -34.97 -19.18 27.46
CA ALA A 15 -33.84 -19.32 28.37
C ALA A 15 -33.85 -20.70 29.01
N VAL A 16 -32.71 -21.40 29.05
CA VAL A 16 -32.53 -22.57 29.90
C VAL A 16 -31.20 -22.38 30.68
N LEU A 17 -31.38 -22.21 32.00
CA LEU A 17 -30.31 -22.33 32.99
C LEU A 17 -30.09 -23.83 33.30
N ALA A 18 -28.85 -24.29 33.29
CA ALA A 18 -28.45 -25.53 33.92
C ALA A 18 -27.33 -25.22 34.94
N VAL A 19 -27.68 -25.39 36.22
CA VAL A 19 -26.77 -25.37 37.36
C VAL A 19 -26.34 -26.81 37.63
N SER A 20 -25.03 -27.09 37.65
CA SER A 20 -24.49 -28.34 38.15
C SER A 20 -23.53 -28.06 39.31
N LEU A 21 -23.97 -28.52 40.48
CA LEU A 21 -23.14 -28.67 41.69
C LEU A 21 -22.20 -29.87 41.52
N GLY A 22 -20.92 -29.68 41.78
CA GLY A 22 -19.93 -30.76 41.83
C GLY A 22 -18.96 -30.55 42.98
N GLY A 23 -18.95 -31.55 43.86
CA GLY A 23 -18.47 -31.60 45.23
C GLY A 23 -17.00 -31.31 45.47
N LEU A 24 -16.80 -30.84 46.71
CA LEU A 24 -15.52 -30.62 47.38
C LEU A 24 -14.96 -31.95 47.86
N VAL A 25 -13.76 -32.35 47.45
CA VAL A 25 -12.98 -33.45 48.00
C VAL A 25 -11.74 -32.86 48.65
N LEU A 26 -11.62 -33.05 49.98
CA LEU A 26 -10.45 -32.68 50.74
C LEU A 26 -9.41 -33.81 50.69
N PRO A 27 -8.12 -33.56 50.51
CA PRO A 27 -7.09 -34.56 50.66
C PRO A 27 -6.59 -34.65 52.14
N GLU A 28 -6.34 -35.89 52.58
CA GLU A 28 -5.78 -36.25 53.87
C GLU A 28 -4.27 -35.95 53.96
N PRO A 29 -3.70 -35.79 55.20
CA PRO A 29 -2.29 -35.43 55.40
C PRO A 29 -1.37 -36.66 55.32
N VAL A 30 -0.34 -36.57 54.48
CA VAL A 30 0.73 -37.57 54.34
C VAL A 30 1.90 -37.20 55.28
N HIS A 31 2.30 -38.12 56.14
CA HIS A 31 3.43 -38.03 57.05
C HIS A 31 4.77 -37.98 56.29
N SER A 32 5.64 -37.05 56.69
CA SER A 32 7.03 -36.96 56.20
C SER A 32 7.96 -37.87 56.99
N PRO A 33 8.90 -38.58 56.36
CA PRO A 33 10.05 -39.15 57.04
C PRO A 33 11.18 -38.15 57.17
N VAL A 34 11.78 -38.12 58.38
CA VAL A 34 12.98 -37.34 58.71
C VAL A 34 14.18 -37.91 57.98
N GLY A 35 14.80 -37.15 57.12
CA GLY A 35 16.04 -37.48 56.38
C GLY A 35 17.21 -36.62 56.83
N GLY A 36 18.37 -37.22 57.04
CA GLY A 36 19.60 -36.66 57.55
C GLY A 36 20.27 -35.61 56.65
N PRO A 37 21.40 -35.03 57.08
CA PRO A 37 21.99 -33.81 56.48
C PRO A 37 22.58 -34.07 55.09
N ALA A 38 22.18 -33.21 54.16
CA ALA A 38 22.68 -33.20 52.79
C ALA A 38 24.11 -32.59 52.72
N PRO A 39 24.98 -33.02 51.81
CA PRO A 39 26.26 -32.42 51.57
C PRO A 39 26.14 -31.01 50.94
N PRO A 40 27.18 -30.15 51.11
CA PRO A 40 27.09 -28.77 50.62
C PRO A 40 27.05 -28.74 49.08
N ALA A 41 26.03 -28.05 48.57
CA ALA A 41 25.87 -27.79 47.14
C ALA A 41 27.01 -26.92 46.60
N ALA A 42 27.68 -27.43 45.59
CA ALA A 42 28.65 -26.65 44.82
C ALA A 42 27.91 -25.47 44.16
N THR A 43 28.33 -24.28 44.47
CA THR A 43 27.88 -23.03 43.81
C THR A 43 28.34 -23.05 42.36
N ALA A 44 27.45 -23.41 41.46
CA ALA A 44 27.64 -23.18 40.06
C ALA A 44 27.52 -21.68 39.77
N THR A 45 28.63 -21.04 39.50
CA THR A 45 28.68 -19.66 38.97
C THR A 45 27.90 -19.63 37.64
N PRO A 46 26.84 -18.79 37.53
CA PRO A 46 26.17 -18.65 36.24
C PRO A 46 27.15 -17.98 35.27
N SER A 47 27.48 -18.71 34.19
CA SER A 47 28.16 -18.17 33.03
C SER A 47 27.37 -16.97 32.49
N PRO A 48 28.00 -15.82 32.22
CA PRO A 48 27.30 -14.71 31.61
C PRO A 48 26.97 -15.07 30.15
N HIS A 49 25.83 -15.72 29.93
CA HIS A 49 25.20 -15.67 28.63
C HIS A 49 24.84 -14.22 28.37
N GLU A 50 25.69 -13.53 27.65
CA GLU A 50 25.41 -12.27 26.99
C GLU A 50 24.07 -12.42 26.25
N GLN A 51 23.00 -11.96 26.89
CA GLN A 51 21.75 -11.67 26.18
C GLN A 51 22.06 -10.54 25.23
N ARG A 52 22.55 -10.90 24.03
CA ARG A 52 22.52 -10.01 22.88
C ARG A 52 21.03 -9.65 22.70
N SER A 53 20.67 -8.48 23.18
CA SER A 53 19.40 -7.85 22.84
C SER A 53 19.36 -7.83 21.31
N ALA A 54 18.58 -8.72 20.72
CA ALA A 54 18.38 -8.76 19.29
C ALA A 54 17.73 -7.44 18.89
N VAL A 55 18.54 -6.51 18.38
CA VAL A 55 18.03 -5.29 17.75
C VAL A 55 17.03 -5.75 16.70
N PRO A 56 15.76 -5.30 16.73
CA PRO A 56 14.76 -5.76 15.78
C PRO A 56 15.31 -5.63 14.37
N GLU A 57 15.42 -6.75 13.67
CA GLU A 57 15.95 -6.77 12.31
C GLU A 57 15.08 -5.86 11.44
N LYS A 58 15.68 -4.82 10.85
CA LYS A 58 15.03 -3.91 9.94
C LYS A 58 15.14 -4.49 8.52
N PRO A 59 14.14 -5.23 8.03
CA PRO A 59 14.25 -6.05 6.82
C PRO A 59 14.50 -5.26 5.55
N LEU A 60 14.35 -3.94 5.57
CA LEU A 60 14.61 -3.06 4.43
C LEU A 60 15.81 -2.12 4.67
N HIS A 61 16.63 -2.40 5.69
CA HIS A 61 17.84 -1.61 5.95
C HIS A 61 18.76 -1.57 4.73
N GLY A 62 19.33 -0.40 4.46
CA GLY A 62 20.23 -0.19 3.32
C GLY A 62 19.54 -0.09 1.95
N LEU A 63 18.23 -0.24 1.87
CA LEU A 63 17.49 -0.11 0.63
C LEU A 63 16.89 1.28 0.48
N THR A 64 17.11 1.89 -0.68
CA THR A 64 16.38 3.12 -1.09
C THR A 64 15.17 2.75 -1.94
N ILE A 65 14.00 3.31 -1.61
CA ILE A 65 12.73 3.13 -2.31
C ILE A 65 12.22 4.50 -2.75
N ALA A 66 11.88 4.63 -4.03
CA ALA A 66 11.22 5.82 -4.54
C ALA A 66 9.70 5.63 -4.53
N LEU A 67 8.97 6.59 -3.97
CA LEU A 67 7.53 6.67 -4.06
C LEU A 67 7.15 7.96 -4.79
N ASP A 68 6.20 7.85 -5.68
CA ASP A 68 5.70 8.95 -6.49
C ASP A 68 4.20 9.16 -6.20
N PRO A 69 3.84 10.10 -5.31
CA PRO A 69 2.45 10.52 -5.18
C PRO A 69 2.05 11.32 -6.42
N GLY A 70 1.11 10.81 -7.21
CA GLY A 70 0.66 11.40 -8.46
C GLY A 70 0.23 12.86 -8.31
N HIS A 71 0.27 13.59 -9.41
CA HIS A 71 -0.15 14.99 -9.51
C HIS A 71 0.49 15.95 -8.48
N GLN A 72 -0.02 17.16 -8.40
CA GLN A 72 0.23 18.16 -7.36
C GLN A 72 -1.03 19.01 -7.21
N LEU A 73 -1.40 19.34 -5.99
CA LEU A 73 -2.67 19.98 -5.69
C LEU A 73 -2.87 21.30 -6.49
N GLY A 74 -1.87 22.14 -6.53
CA GLY A 74 -1.97 23.46 -7.15
C GLY A 74 -1.70 23.51 -8.65
N VAL A 75 -1.62 22.37 -9.36
CA VAL A 75 -1.28 22.37 -10.79
C VAL A 75 -2.22 23.24 -11.63
N HIS A 76 -3.50 23.32 -11.26
CA HIS A 76 -4.52 24.14 -11.93
C HIS A 76 -4.24 25.64 -11.87
N ASN A 77 -3.43 26.10 -10.91
CA ASN A 77 -3.02 27.49 -10.79
C ASN A 77 -1.84 27.85 -11.71
N PHE A 78 -1.27 26.87 -12.42
CA PHE A 78 -0.05 27.03 -13.23
C PHE A 78 -0.21 26.41 -14.62
N PRO A 79 -1.23 26.82 -15.43
CA PRO A 79 -1.50 26.19 -16.71
C PRO A 79 -0.30 26.25 -17.67
N ALA A 80 0.39 27.38 -17.78
CA ALA A 80 1.55 27.50 -18.65
C ALA A 80 2.68 26.53 -18.32
N GLN A 81 2.93 26.26 -17.03
CA GLN A 81 3.92 25.29 -16.58
C GLN A 81 3.43 23.85 -16.76
N ALA A 82 2.13 23.61 -16.52
CA ALA A 82 1.52 22.29 -16.64
C ALA A 82 1.46 21.83 -18.11
N ASP A 83 1.16 22.72 -19.03
CA ASP A 83 1.02 22.43 -20.47
C ASP A 83 2.37 22.38 -21.20
N ARG A 84 3.43 22.85 -20.59
CA ARG A 84 4.77 22.79 -21.19
C ARG A 84 5.13 21.35 -21.57
N LEU A 85 5.50 21.12 -22.82
CA LEU A 85 5.90 19.80 -23.30
C LEU A 85 7.22 19.35 -22.67
N VAL A 86 7.27 18.10 -22.29
CA VAL A 86 8.45 17.44 -21.73
C VAL A 86 8.63 16.05 -22.34
N PRO A 87 9.87 15.52 -22.40
CA PRO A 87 10.12 14.20 -22.94
C PRO A 87 9.34 13.10 -22.22
N ALA A 88 8.73 12.19 -23.00
CA ALA A 88 7.92 11.09 -22.48
C ALA A 88 8.44 9.70 -22.92
N GLY A 89 9.60 9.63 -23.59
CA GLY A 89 10.18 8.38 -24.07
C GLY A 89 9.85 8.13 -25.55
N GLY A 90 10.45 8.93 -26.44
CA GLY A 90 10.24 8.88 -27.90
C GLY A 90 9.13 9.82 -28.42
N PHE A 91 8.49 10.53 -27.54
CA PHE A 91 7.49 11.58 -27.81
C PHE A 91 7.49 12.59 -26.65
N GLU A 92 6.64 13.61 -26.75
CA GLU A 92 6.48 14.63 -25.70
C GLU A 92 5.05 14.61 -25.15
N LYS A 93 4.90 15.04 -23.90
CA LYS A 93 3.61 15.19 -23.21
C LYS A 93 3.61 16.48 -22.39
N PRO A 94 2.44 17.00 -22.02
CA PRO A 94 2.34 18.05 -20.99
C PRO A 94 3.08 17.63 -19.71
N CYS A 95 3.75 18.60 -19.11
CA CYS A 95 4.53 18.44 -17.89
C CYS A 95 3.71 17.80 -16.76
N GLN A 96 2.44 18.18 -16.63
CA GLN A 96 1.58 17.74 -15.55
C GLN A 96 0.10 17.84 -15.92
N THR A 97 -0.76 17.12 -15.19
CA THR A 97 -2.21 17.23 -15.25
C THR A 97 -2.78 17.36 -13.84
N THR A 98 -4.00 17.88 -13.71
CA THR A 98 -4.68 18.05 -12.42
C THR A 98 -5.02 16.72 -11.74
N GLY A 99 -5.18 15.64 -12.53
CA GLY A 99 -5.78 14.42 -12.05
C GLY A 99 -7.31 14.51 -12.02
N THR A 100 -7.93 13.57 -11.36
CA THR A 100 -9.37 13.50 -11.13
C THR A 100 -9.73 13.94 -9.70
N GLU A 101 -11.02 13.90 -9.38
CA GLU A 101 -11.52 14.12 -8.02
C GLU A 101 -12.76 13.24 -7.76
N THR A 102 -13.11 13.08 -6.49
CA THR A 102 -14.39 12.46 -6.12
C THR A 102 -15.56 13.38 -6.48
N ASP A 103 -16.79 12.85 -6.51
CA ASP A 103 -18.00 13.65 -6.71
C ASP A 103 -18.23 14.70 -5.60
N SER A 104 -17.57 14.51 -4.43
CA SER A 104 -17.56 15.49 -3.34
C SER A 104 -16.40 16.50 -3.43
N GLY A 105 -15.65 16.52 -4.52
CA GLY A 105 -14.57 17.48 -4.77
C GLY A 105 -13.26 17.20 -4.02
N VAL A 106 -13.01 15.97 -3.59
CA VAL A 106 -11.70 15.63 -2.99
C VAL A 106 -10.71 15.31 -4.11
N PRO A 107 -9.64 16.12 -4.32
CA PRO A 107 -8.70 15.92 -5.42
C PRO A 107 -7.86 14.64 -5.27
N GLU A 108 -7.56 13.96 -6.38
CA GLU A 108 -6.65 12.82 -6.46
C GLU A 108 -5.30 13.10 -5.81
N ALA A 109 -4.70 14.24 -6.14
CA ALA A 109 -3.43 14.68 -5.57
C ALA A 109 -3.40 14.62 -4.04
N THR A 110 -4.53 14.93 -3.38
CA THR A 110 -4.67 14.89 -1.92
C THR A 110 -4.83 13.48 -1.39
N VAL A 111 -5.61 12.65 -2.06
CA VAL A 111 -5.83 11.25 -1.68
C VAL A 111 -4.51 10.48 -1.74
N VAL A 112 -3.86 10.50 -2.90
CA VAL A 112 -2.60 9.75 -3.11
C VAL A 112 -1.46 10.26 -2.25
N TRP A 113 -1.39 11.56 -1.99
CA TRP A 113 -0.43 12.14 -1.05
C TRP A 113 -0.56 11.51 0.35
N ARG A 114 -1.77 11.47 0.88
CA ARG A 114 -2.02 10.91 2.23
C ARG A 114 -1.68 9.43 2.32
N ILE A 115 -2.00 8.65 1.27
CA ILE A 115 -1.69 7.21 1.21
C ILE A 115 -0.18 6.99 1.11
N VAL A 116 0.52 7.71 0.22
CA VAL A 116 1.97 7.58 0.04
C VAL A 116 2.73 7.99 1.30
N ARG A 117 2.30 9.05 2.00
CA ARG A 117 2.91 9.44 3.29
C ARG A 117 2.75 8.35 4.36
N ALA A 118 1.60 7.67 4.39
CA ALA A 118 1.38 6.54 5.29
C ALA A 118 2.25 5.34 4.92
N ALA A 119 2.41 5.03 3.64
CA ALA A 119 3.31 3.98 3.14
C ALA A 119 4.78 4.31 3.44
N GLN A 120 5.20 5.57 3.22
CA GLN A 120 6.53 6.07 3.55
C GLN A 120 6.86 5.81 5.03
N ALA A 121 5.98 6.22 5.94
CA ALA A 121 6.19 6.04 7.38
C ALA A 121 6.38 4.55 7.76
N ARG A 122 5.61 3.65 7.14
CA ARG A 122 5.73 2.19 7.36
C ARG A 122 7.05 1.64 6.82
N LEU A 123 7.42 1.97 5.59
CA LEU A 123 8.68 1.52 4.97
C LEU A 123 9.90 2.03 5.74
N THR A 124 9.85 3.27 6.23
CA THR A 124 10.93 3.84 7.06
C THR A 124 11.08 3.09 8.38
N ARG A 125 9.97 2.72 9.04
CA ARG A 125 10.03 1.86 10.24
C ARG A 125 10.66 0.49 9.95
N LEU A 126 10.47 -0.04 8.76
CA LEU A 126 11.11 -1.28 8.30
C LEU A 126 12.58 -1.10 7.90
N GLY A 127 13.12 0.12 8.01
CA GLY A 127 14.54 0.44 7.77
C GLY A 127 14.87 0.99 6.39
N ALA A 128 13.89 1.14 5.50
CA ALA A 128 14.14 1.71 4.17
C ALA A 128 14.44 3.21 4.22
N THR A 129 15.33 3.66 3.34
CA THR A 129 15.41 5.07 2.96
C THR A 129 14.35 5.35 1.90
N VAL A 130 13.31 6.11 2.24
CA VAL A 130 12.23 6.41 1.31
C VAL A 130 12.37 7.82 0.76
N ARG A 131 12.41 7.96 -0.57
CA ARG A 131 12.49 9.22 -1.31
C ARG A 131 11.19 9.46 -2.06
N LEU A 132 10.63 10.67 -1.95
CA LEU A 132 9.39 11.08 -2.61
C LEU A 132 9.69 12.00 -3.77
N THR A 133 8.95 11.87 -4.88
CA THR A 133 9.07 12.76 -6.06
C THR A 133 8.63 14.19 -5.74
N ARG A 134 7.69 14.36 -4.82
CA ARG A 134 7.28 15.64 -4.24
C ARG A 134 7.21 15.58 -2.74
N THR A 135 7.48 16.70 -2.07
CA THR A 135 7.58 16.82 -0.61
C THR A 135 6.43 17.61 0.02
N SER A 136 5.50 18.08 -0.81
CA SER A 136 4.31 18.83 -0.39
C SER A 136 3.08 18.47 -1.21
N ASN A 137 1.92 18.81 -0.69
CA ASN A 137 0.65 18.86 -1.40
C ASN A 137 0.10 20.27 -1.20
N SER A 138 0.34 21.16 -2.17
CA SER A 138 0.19 22.60 -2.00
C SER A 138 -0.40 23.25 -3.24
N GLU A 139 -1.29 24.22 -3.02
CA GLU A 139 -1.87 25.07 -4.06
C GLU A 139 -0.84 26.00 -4.71
N HIS A 140 0.29 26.21 -4.07
CA HIS A 140 1.37 27.09 -4.54
C HIS A 140 2.46 26.35 -5.33
N ARG A 141 2.19 25.11 -5.78
CA ARG A 141 3.14 24.28 -6.52
C ARG A 141 2.44 23.50 -7.63
N TRP A 142 3.14 23.29 -8.75
CA TRP A 142 2.63 22.59 -9.93
C TRP A 142 3.41 21.30 -10.26
N GLY A 143 4.69 21.25 -9.96
CA GLY A 143 5.58 20.11 -10.29
C GLY A 143 5.74 19.05 -9.20
N PRO A 144 6.55 18.05 -9.44
CA PRO A 144 7.43 17.87 -10.61
C PRO A 144 6.69 17.38 -11.86
N CYS A 145 7.28 17.67 -13.06
CA CYS A 145 6.79 17.14 -14.34
C CYS A 145 6.92 15.61 -14.43
N VAL A 146 6.15 15.01 -15.33
CA VAL A 146 6.12 13.54 -15.53
C VAL A 146 7.47 12.95 -15.95
N ASP A 147 8.32 13.69 -16.68
CA ASP A 147 9.67 13.26 -17.04
C ASP A 147 10.61 13.24 -15.85
N VAL A 148 10.50 14.24 -14.95
CA VAL A 148 11.26 14.30 -13.69
C VAL A 148 10.87 13.13 -12.78
N ARG A 149 9.57 12.82 -12.70
CA ARG A 149 9.05 11.65 -11.95
C ARG A 149 9.62 10.35 -12.49
N GLY A 150 9.63 10.17 -13.82
CA GLY A 150 10.18 8.97 -14.46
C GLY A 150 11.65 8.73 -14.17
N ARG A 151 12.47 9.79 -14.19
CA ARG A 151 13.92 9.69 -13.91
C ARG A 151 14.26 9.65 -12.43
N PHE A 152 13.30 9.93 -11.56
CA PHE A 152 13.56 10.15 -10.13
C PHE A 152 14.19 8.94 -9.44
N GLY A 153 13.65 7.73 -9.65
CA GLY A 153 14.16 6.51 -9.03
C GLY A 153 15.64 6.27 -9.31
N GLY A 154 16.07 6.49 -10.56
CA GLY A 154 17.48 6.40 -10.94
C GLY A 154 18.35 7.45 -10.27
N ARG A 155 17.87 8.71 -10.22
CA ARG A 155 18.60 9.82 -9.60
C ARG A 155 18.86 9.64 -8.11
N VAL A 156 17.97 8.97 -7.40
CA VAL A 156 18.12 8.74 -5.96
C VAL A 156 18.68 7.35 -5.61
N GLY A 157 19.11 6.58 -6.61
CA GLY A 157 19.66 5.24 -6.42
C GLY A 157 18.64 4.24 -5.86
N ALA A 158 17.36 4.38 -6.21
CA ALA A 158 16.32 3.52 -5.68
C ALA A 158 16.38 2.11 -6.29
N ARG A 159 15.99 1.11 -5.49
CA ARG A 159 15.82 -0.28 -5.95
C ARG A 159 14.58 -0.46 -6.82
N LEU A 160 13.59 0.39 -6.64
CA LEU A 160 12.32 0.42 -7.36
C LEU A 160 11.64 1.79 -7.22
N THR A 161 10.67 2.05 -8.09
CA THR A 161 9.75 3.18 -7.98
C THR A 161 8.31 2.67 -7.98
N VAL A 162 7.47 3.16 -7.05
CA VAL A 162 6.01 2.97 -7.10
C VAL A 162 5.36 4.34 -7.25
N SER A 163 4.66 4.53 -8.37
CA SER A 163 3.78 5.67 -8.59
C SER A 163 2.37 5.33 -8.12
N VAL A 164 1.71 6.22 -7.43
CA VAL A 164 0.37 6.00 -6.87
C VAL A 164 -0.57 7.06 -7.39
N HIS A 165 -1.61 6.61 -8.06
CA HIS A 165 -2.67 7.36 -8.71
C HIS A 165 -4.04 6.82 -8.33
N ALA A 166 -5.10 7.47 -8.75
CA ALA A 166 -6.48 7.01 -8.65
C ALA A 166 -7.24 7.44 -9.91
N ASP A 167 -7.96 6.51 -10.50
CA ASP A 167 -8.60 6.70 -11.80
C ASP A 167 -9.91 7.52 -11.69
N GLY A 168 -10.34 8.06 -12.83
CA GLY A 168 -11.57 8.83 -13.00
C GLY A 168 -12.46 8.24 -14.10
N ALA A 169 -12.78 6.95 -14.00
CA ALA A 169 -13.62 6.23 -14.94
C ALA A 169 -15.13 6.47 -14.72
N GLY A 170 -15.99 5.80 -15.46
CA GLY A 170 -17.44 5.88 -15.26
C GLY A 170 -17.88 5.48 -13.84
N PRO A 171 -18.97 6.01 -13.30
CA PRO A 171 -19.36 5.81 -11.89
C PRO A 171 -19.73 4.35 -11.55
N GLY A 172 -20.11 3.54 -12.55
CA GLY A 172 -20.34 2.09 -12.38
C GLY A 172 -19.08 1.26 -12.36
N GLU A 173 -17.96 1.80 -12.82
CA GLU A 173 -16.67 1.13 -12.89
C GLU A 173 -15.94 1.27 -11.56
N HIS A 174 -15.21 0.24 -11.13
CA HIS A 174 -14.58 0.21 -9.81
C HIS A 174 -13.32 -0.65 -9.79
N GLY A 175 -12.57 -0.55 -8.70
CA GLY A 175 -11.46 -1.41 -8.38
C GLY A 175 -10.12 -0.92 -8.93
N PHE A 176 -9.05 -1.49 -8.42
CA PHE A 176 -7.67 -1.12 -8.72
C PHE A 176 -7.09 -1.83 -9.94
N HIS A 177 -6.11 -1.21 -10.58
CA HIS A 177 -5.20 -1.89 -11.51
C HIS A 177 -3.76 -1.37 -11.37
N VAL A 178 -2.81 -2.11 -11.95
CA VAL A 178 -1.39 -1.76 -11.90
C VAL A 178 -0.82 -1.70 -13.32
N ILE A 179 -0.18 -0.60 -13.63
CA ILE A 179 0.35 -0.28 -14.96
C ILE A 179 1.87 -0.45 -14.96
N VAL A 180 2.40 -1.01 -16.04
CA VAL A 180 3.84 -1.21 -16.24
C VAL A 180 4.26 -0.76 -17.64
N PRO A 181 5.56 -0.41 -17.84
CA PRO A 181 6.07 -0.09 -19.17
C PRO A 181 6.10 -1.34 -20.05
N ALA A 182 5.76 -1.16 -21.34
CA ALA A 182 5.97 -2.19 -22.34
C ALA A 182 7.48 -2.41 -22.62
N ARG A 183 7.83 -3.57 -23.19
CA ARG A 183 9.22 -3.80 -23.66
C ARG A 183 9.64 -2.85 -24.78
N THR A 184 8.67 -2.37 -25.54
CA THR A 184 8.85 -1.39 -26.62
C THR A 184 8.95 0.03 -26.14
N SER A 185 8.67 0.32 -24.84
CA SER A 185 8.82 1.66 -24.27
C SER A 185 10.28 2.13 -24.37
N VAL A 186 10.47 3.30 -24.90
CA VAL A 186 11.80 3.93 -25.03
C VAL A 186 12.00 4.93 -23.92
N PRO A 187 13.26 5.14 -23.43
CA PRO A 187 14.46 4.44 -23.89
C PRO A 187 14.73 3.11 -23.14
N HIS A 188 13.97 2.76 -22.09
CA HIS A 188 14.41 1.75 -21.11
C HIS A 188 13.55 0.48 -21.03
N GLY A 189 12.49 0.35 -21.82
CA GLY A 189 11.52 -0.74 -21.72
C GLY A 189 12.12 -2.16 -21.83
N ARG A 190 13.14 -2.37 -22.68
CA ARG A 190 13.82 -3.66 -22.79
C ARG A 190 14.46 -4.12 -21.48
N ARG A 191 14.96 -3.19 -20.68
CA ARG A 191 15.63 -3.45 -19.39
C ARG A 191 14.68 -3.50 -18.23
N THR A 192 13.68 -2.61 -18.21
CA THR A 192 12.81 -2.39 -17.04
C THR A 192 11.50 -3.18 -17.08
N ALA A 193 10.94 -3.51 -18.25
CA ALA A 193 9.60 -4.12 -18.35
C ALA A 193 9.45 -5.43 -17.57
N ARG A 194 10.41 -6.36 -17.69
CA ARG A 194 10.33 -7.65 -16.97
C ARG A 194 10.39 -7.49 -15.45
N PRO A 195 11.35 -6.74 -14.87
CA PRO A 195 11.35 -6.50 -13.43
C PRO A 195 10.17 -5.64 -12.97
N SER A 196 9.68 -4.70 -13.78
CA SER A 196 8.47 -3.91 -13.50
C SER A 196 7.21 -4.78 -13.44
N LEU A 197 7.06 -5.74 -14.34
CA LEU A 197 5.95 -6.69 -14.30
C LEU A 197 5.97 -7.55 -13.03
N ARG A 198 7.15 -7.93 -12.53
CA ARG A 198 7.26 -8.65 -11.25
C ARG A 198 6.84 -7.75 -10.09
N LEU A 199 7.25 -6.48 -10.09
CA LEU A 199 6.83 -5.49 -9.11
C LEU A 199 5.31 -5.32 -9.13
N ALA A 200 4.71 -5.14 -10.32
CA ALA A 200 3.27 -5.00 -10.48
C ALA A 200 2.48 -6.22 -9.97
N LYS A 201 2.96 -7.43 -10.26
CA LYS A 201 2.34 -8.67 -9.73
C LYS A 201 2.41 -8.73 -8.20
N ALA A 202 3.50 -8.27 -7.60
CA ALA A 202 3.65 -8.20 -6.15
C ALA A 202 2.74 -7.14 -5.52
N LEU A 203 2.63 -5.96 -6.12
CA LEU A 203 1.71 -4.89 -5.69
C LEU A 203 0.25 -5.33 -5.83
N ARG A 204 -0.12 -5.93 -6.96
CA ARG A 204 -1.45 -6.52 -7.16
C ARG A 204 -1.81 -7.54 -6.08
N ALA A 205 -0.86 -8.40 -5.73
CA ALA A 205 -1.06 -9.38 -4.67
C ALA A 205 -1.21 -8.73 -3.29
N GLY A 206 -0.48 -7.63 -3.01
CA GLY A 206 -0.65 -6.84 -1.80
C GLY A 206 -2.03 -6.20 -1.70
N LEU A 207 -2.51 -5.60 -2.79
CA LEU A 207 -3.85 -5.01 -2.86
C LEU A 207 -4.95 -6.07 -2.68
N GLY A 208 -4.82 -7.22 -3.34
CA GLY A 208 -5.77 -8.33 -3.17
C GLY A 208 -5.77 -8.91 -1.75
N GLN A 209 -4.62 -8.95 -1.07
CA GLN A 209 -4.53 -9.40 0.32
C GLN A 209 -5.27 -8.47 1.29
N GLU A 210 -5.32 -7.18 1.00
CA GLU A 210 -6.10 -6.20 1.75
C GLU A 210 -7.59 -6.18 1.34
N GLY A 211 -8.01 -7.08 0.46
CA GLY A 211 -9.40 -7.23 0.04
C GLY A 211 -9.89 -6.17 -0.95
N PHE A 212 -8.98 -5.46 -1.64
CA PHE A 212 -9.39 -4.55 -2.70
C PHE A 212 -9.81 -5.32 -3.96
N ALA A 213 -10.92 -4.89 -4.57
CA ALA A 213 -11.40 -5.43 -5.82
C ALA A 213 -10.48 -5.06 -6.98
N ARG A 214 -10.31 -5.99 -7.94
CA ARG A 214 -9.63 -5.69 -9.20
C ARG A 214 -10.52 -4.82 -10.07
N SER A 215 -9.89 -4.00 -10.93
CA SER A 215 -10.60 -3.16 -11.89
C SER A 215 -11.59 -3.98 -12.73
N SER A 216 -12.81 -3.46 -12.82
CA SER A 216 -13.90 -4.01 -13.65
C SER A 216 -13.78 -3.61 -15.13
N TYR A 217 -12.89 -2.66 -15.47
CA TYR A 217 -12.83 -2.00 -16.79
C TYR A 217 -11.41 -2.00 -17.42
N ILE A 218 -10.35 -2.35 -16.67
CA ILE A 218 -8.97 -2.40 -17.18
C ILE A 218 -8.33 -3.74 -16.84
N GLY A 219 -7.64 -4.31 -17.84
CA GLY A 219 -6.77 -5.47 -17.65
C GLY A 219 -7.51 -6.82 -17.65
N ASP A 220 -8.71 -6.88 -18.22
CA ASP A 220 -9.46 -8.13 -18.49
C ASP A 220 -9.49 -9.08 -17.29
N GLY A 221 -9.86 -8.55 -16.11
CA GLY A 221 -9.90 -9.29 -14.84
C GLY A 221 -8.52 -9.56 -14.21
N THR A 222 -7.42 -9.30 -14.92
CA THR A 222 -6.06 -9.48 -14.37
C THR A 222 -5.62 -8.33 -13.49
N ALA A 223 -6.24 -7.15 -13.61
CA ALA A 223 -5.82 -5.88 -13.00
C ALA A 223 -4.35 -5.51 -13.32
N LEU A 224 -3.87 -5.88 -14.50
CA LEU A 224 -2.56 -5.49 -15.02
C LEU A 224 -2.74 -4.83 -16.39
N SER A 225 -2.09 -3.68 -16.58
CA SER A 225 -2.07 -2.94 -17.84
C SER A 225 -0.63 -2.70 -18.28
N ILE A 226 -0.37 -2.92 -19.59
CA ILE A 226 0.96 -2.68 -20.18
C ILE A 226 0.81 -1.49 -21.12
N ARG A 227 1.58 -0.41 -20.87
CA ARG A 227 1.44 0.85 -21.63
C ARG A 227 2.78 1.36 -22.16
N THR A 228 2.70 2.18 -23.21
CA THR A 228 3.85 2.82 -23.88
C THR A 228 3.81 4.34 -23.77
N ASP A 229 2.73 4.93 -23.26
CA ASP A 229 2.42 6.35 -23.34
C ASP A 229 2.63 7.14 -22.02
N LEU A 230 3.19 6.50 -20.98
CA LEU A 230 3.39 7.11 -19.68
C LEU A 230 4.87 7.44 -19.43
N ALA A 231 5.21 8.73 -19.42
CA ALA A 231 6.58 9.21 -19.20
C ALA A 231 7.21 8.68 -17.90
N THR A 232 6.43 8.66 -16.81
CA THR A 232 6.87 8.13 -15.50
C THR A 232 7.37 6.69 -15.59
N LEU A 233 6.76 5.88 -16.46
CA LEU A 233 7.15 4.48 -16.68
C LEU A 233 8.29 4.36 -17.70
N ASN A 234 8.18 5.05 -18.85
CA ASN A 234 9.12 4.94 -19.95
C ASN A 234 10.53 5.41 -19.59
N LEU A 235 10.62 6.49 -18.81
CA LEU A 235 11.89 7.13 -18.46
C LEU A 235 12.57 6.55 -17.22
N SER A 236 11.95 5.54 -16.59
CA SER A 236 12.54 4.88 -15.43
C SER A 236 13.66 3.93 -15.83
N VAL A 237 14.81 4.05 -15.14
CA VAL A 237 15.96 3.14 -15.28
C VAL A 237 15.95 2.03 -14.22
N VAL A 238 15.01 2.06 -13.28
CA VAL A 238 14.78 1.06 -12.24
C VAL A 238 13.42 0.38 -12.42
N PRO A 239 13.16 -0.78 -11.80
CA PRO A 239 11.82 -1.37 -11.80
C PRO A 239 10.77 -0.34 -11.35
N VAL A 240 9.71 -0.15 -12.14
CA VAL A 240 8.68 0.84 -11.88
C VAL A 240 7.29 0.26 -12.12
N ALA A 241 6.34 0.60 -11.28
CA ALA A 241 4.93 0.31 -11.50
C ALA A 241 4.09 1.50 -11.02
N MET A 242 3.00 1.77 -11.74
CA MET A 242 1.99 2.76 -11.36
C MET A 242 0.73 2.02 -10.90
N ILE A 243 0.21 2.39 -9.76
CA ILE A 243 -1.02 1.83 -9.22
C ILE A 243 -2.11 2.88 -9.41
N GLU A 244 -3.18 2.48 -10.07
CA GLU A 244 -4.49 3.13 -9.97
C GLU A 244 -5.25 2.43 -8.84
N ILE A 245 -5.37 3.09 -7.70
CA ILE A 245 -5.86 2.45 -6.45
C ILE A 245 -7.36 2.16 -6.45
N GLY A 246 -8.09 2.71 -7.42
CA GLY A 246 -9.53 2.56 -7.62
C GLY A 246 -10.06 3.74 -8.42
N ASN A 247 -11.37 3.80 -8.60
CA ASN A 247 -12.07 4.85 -9.36
C ASN A 247 -12.67 5.90 -8.42
N MET A 248 -12.20 7.13 -8.49
CA MET A 248 -12.66 8.23 -7.63
C MET A 248 -14.09 8.70 -7.95
N ARG A 249 -14.63 8.32 -9.13
CA ARG A 249 -16.02 8.59 -9.53
C ARG A 249 -16.98 7.49 -9.04
N ASN A 250 -16.45 6.35 -8.57
CA ASN A 250 -17.26 5.32 -7.94
C ASN A 250 -17.45 5.61 -6.45
N ALA A 251 -18.70 5.66 -5.98
CA ALA A 251 -19.04 6.05 -4.62
C ALA A 251 -18.38 5.15 -3.54
N HIS A 252 -18.28 3.83 -3.79
CA HIS A 252 -17.66 2.90 -2.85
C HIS A 252 -16.15 3.11 -2.79
N ASP A 253 -15.48 3.14 -3.94
CA ASP A 253 -14.02 3.35 -4.02
C ASP A 253 -13.65 4.71 -3.42
N ALA A 254 -14.38 5.77 -3.74
CA ALA A 254 -14.18 7.12 -3.20
C ALA A 254 -14.32 7.15 -1.66
N ALA A 255 -15.35 6.49 -1.12
CA ALA A 255 -15.55 6.41 0.33
C ALA A 255 -14.38 5.69 1.03
N VAL A 256 -13.88 4.60 0.45
CA VAL A 256 -12.70 3.89 0.97
C VAL A 256 -11.45 4.76 0.89
N MET A 257 -11.16 5.39 -0.27
CA MET A 257 -9.98 6.22 -0.48
C MET A 257 -9.94 7.45 0.45
N THR A 258 -11.08 8.04 0.73
CA THR A 258 -11.17 9.24 1.57
C THR A 258 -11.24 8.93 3.06
N SER A 259 -11.55 7.70 3.46
CA SER A 259 -11.56 7.27 4.86
C SER A 259 -10.15 7.10 5.44
N ARG A 260 -9.98 7.30 6.75
CA ARG A 260 -8.70 7.07 7.44
C ARG A 260 -8.29 5.59 7.38
N SER A 261 -9.22 4.68 7.61
CA SER A 261 -8.99 3.23 7.59
C SER A 261 -8.64 2.73 6.20
N GLY A 262 -9.37 3.16 5.16
CA GLY A 262 -9.09 2.79 3.78
C GLY A 262 -7.70 3.24 3.32
N ARG A 263 -7.30 4.49 3.61
CA ARG A 263 -5.94 4.97 3.31
C ARG A 263 -4.86 4.17 4.05
N ALA A 264 -5.12 3.74 5.27
CA ALA A 264 -4.19 2.89 6.02
C ALA A 264 -4.04 1.50 5.38
N ARG A 265 -5.12 0.91 4.87
CA ARG A 265 -5.13 -0.37 4.13
C ARG A 265 -4.39 -0.25 2.80
N TYR A 266 -4.65 0.80 2.00
CA TYR A 266 -3.87 1.04 0.76
C TYR A 266 -2.37 1.16 1.04
N ALA A 267 -2.00 1.90 2.09
CA ALA A 267 -0.61 2.02 2.49
C ALA A 267 0.01 0.66 2.88
N GLU A 268 -0.72 -0.19 3.60
CA GLU A 268 -0.27 -1.54 3.94
C GLU A 268 -0.14 -2.43 2.71
N ALA A 269 -1.11 -2.38 1.79
CA ALA A 269 -1.07 -3.10 0.52
C ALA A 269 0.19 -2.78 -0.30
N ILE A 270 0.53 -1.48 -0.39
CA ILE A 270 1.74 -1.00 -1.09
C ILE A 270 3.00 -1.55 -0.40
N VAL A 271 3.08 -1.46 0.93
CA VAL A 271 4.22 -1.96 1.71
C VAL A 271 4.37 -3.48 1.55
N THR A 272 3.28 -4.22 1.64
CA THR A 272 3.26 -5.68 1.44
C THR A 272 3.72 -6.04 0.03
N GLY A 273 3.26 -5.34 -1.00
CA GLY A 273 3.69 -5.54 -2.38
C GLY A 273 5.19 -5.28 -2.57
N ILE A 274 5.70 -4.18 -2.02
CA ILE A 274 7.13 -3.84 -2.08
C ILE A 274 7.97 -4.89 -1.35
N ARG A 275 7.59 -5.29 -0.14
CA ARG A 275 8.28 -6.35 0.61
C ARG A 275 8.31 -7.67 -0.15
N ARG A 276 7.20 -8.04 -0.78
CA ARG A 276 7.06 -9.24 -1.61
C ARG A 276 8.01 -9.23 -2.81
N PHE A 277 8.12 -8.10 -3.49
CA PHE A 277 9.05 -7.93 -4.61
C PHE A 277 10.52 -8.03 -4.19
N LEU A 278 10.87 -7.50 -3.02
CA LEU A 278 12.25 -7.45 -2.51
C LEU A 278 12.69 -8.75 -1.83
N ARG A 279 11.76 -9.58 -1.37
CA ARG A 279 12.05 -10.91 -0.82
C ARG A 279 12.34 -11.88 -1.96
N ARG A 280 13.60 -12.18 -2.16
CA ARG A 280 14.08 -13.23 -3.08
C ARG A 280 15.06 -14.11 -2.37
#